data_9da9d2413547c4be0e95ef38c943d873
#
_entry.id   9da9d2413547c4be0e95ef38c943d873
#
_cell.length_a   1.000
_cell.length_b   1.000
_cell.length_c   1.000
_cell.angle_alpha   90.00
_cell.angle_beta   90.00
_cell.angle_gamma   90.00
#
_symmetry.space_group_name_H-M   'P 1'
#
loop_
_entity.id
_entity.type
_entity.pdbx_description
1 polymer ?
#
loop_
_entity_poly.entity_id
_entity_poly.type
_entity_poly.pdbx_seq_one_letter_code
_entity_poly.pdbx_strand_id
1 'polypeptide(L)'
;MPVLKRFLKILGYVIIATLLTAMGIALLNQPKSLSNTSKSLTLDAAYRQSIANTALEHLAQATTYRIVGYDDANNDSINHNSILAFHAWLKRTYPLLAARANWEVINQHSLLITLKGSSKEAAAMFIGHMDVVPTPDSAQWKHGPYSGRIVKDTLWGRGALDDKNVVIGLM
;
A
#
# COMPACT_ATOMS: atom_id res chain seq x y z
N MET A 1 -19.01 54.85 5.35
CA MET A 1 -17.71 54.38 4.79
C MET A 1 -16.57 54.20 5.80
N PRO A 2 -16.39 54.96 6.91
CA PRO A 2 -15.26 54.72 7.84
C PRO A 2 -15.37 53.39 8.63
N VAL A 3 -16.59 52.96 8.99
CA VAL A 3 -16.82 51.72 9.76
C VAL A 3 -16.41 50.48 8.96
N LEU A 4 -16.76 50.39 7.69
CA LEU A 4 -16.39 49.28 6.81
C LEU A 4 -14.87 49.15 6.65
N LYS A 5 -14.17 50.27 6.48
CA LYS A 5 -12.68 50.27 6.41
C LYS A 5 -12.04 49.80 7.71
N ARG A 6 -12.62 50.14 8.86
CA ARG A 6 -12.14 49.70 10.19
C ARG A 6 -12.40 48.23 10.40
N PHE A 7 -13.58 47.73 9.99
CA PHE A 7 -13.92 46.33 10.02
C PHE A 7 -12.98 45.47 9.13
N LEU A 8 -12.74 45.91 7.89
CA LEU A 8 -11.81 45.18 6.99
C LEU A 8 -10.38 45.15 7.51
N LYS A 9 -9.90 46.20 8.18
CA LYS A 9 -8.58 46.19 8.81
C LYS A 9 -8.52 45.19 9.98
N ILE A 10 -9.54 45.18 10.84
CA ILE A 10 -9.58 44.22 11.98
C ILE A 10 -9.64 42.79 11.45
N LEU A 11 -10.48 42.53 10.44
CA LEU A 11 -10.56 41.20 9.82
C LEU A 11 -9.20 40.77 9.21
N GLY A 12 -8.50 41.69 8.56
CA GLY A 12 -7.16 41.47 8.03
C GLY A 12 -6.14 41.07 9.13
N TYR A 13 -6.16 41.79 10.26
CA TYR A 13 -5.30 41.46 11.39
C TYR A 13 -5.63 40.09 12.02
N VAL A 14 -6.91 39.75 12.12
CA VAL A 14 -7.33 38.42 12.64
C VAL A 14 -6.86 37.32 11.70
N ILE A 15 -7.02 37.49 10.38
CA ILE A 15 -6.54 36.50 9.40
C ILE A 15 -5.01 36.32 9.47
N ILE A 16 -4.27 37.43 9.55
CA ILE A 16 -2.79 37.35 9.68
C ILE A 16 -2.39 36.67 10.97
N ALA A 17 -3.03 37.00 12.08
CA ALA A 17 -2.75 36.37 13.38
C ALA A 17 -3.02 34.86 13.36
N THR A 18 -4.14 34.41 12.76
CA THR A 18 -4.46 32.98 12.63
C THR A 18 -3.47 32.25 11.73
N LEU A 19 -3.05 32.85 10.62
CA LEU A 19 -2.03 32.26 9.73
C LEU A 19 -0.67 32.15 10.42
N LEU A 20 -0.26 33.17 11.15
CA LEU A 20 1.01 33.12 11.92
C LEU A 20 0.96 32.07 13.03
N THR A 21 -0.18 31.93 13.71
CA THR A 21 -0.36 30.89 14.73
C THR A 21 -0.32 29.49 14.12
N ALA A 22 -1.03 29.28 13.01
CA ALA A 22 -1.02 28.01 12.30
C ALA A 22 0.39 27.64 11.80
N MET A 23 1.12 28.62 11.27
CA MET A 23 2.50 28.42 10.84
C MET A 23 3.43 28.11 12.02
N GLY A 24 3.26 28.79 13.14
CA GLY A 24 4.00 28.49 14.39
C GLY A 24 3.76 27.07 14.87
N ILE A 25 2.50 26.63 14.89
CA ILE A 25 2.15 25.24 15.26
C ILE A 25 2.76 24.25 14.28
N ALA A 26 2.72 24.51 12.99
CA ALA A 26 3.32 23.64 11.98
C ALA A 26 4.84 23.53 12.13
N LEU A 27 5.52 24.63 12.45
CA LEU A 27 6.97 24.65 12.69
C LEU A 27 7.36 23.91 13.98
N LEU A 28 6.55 24.05 15.04
CA LEU A 28 6.80 23.35 16.30
C LEU A 28 6.51 21.85 16.24
N ASN A 29 5.55 21.46 15.37
CA ASN A 29 5.18 20.06 15.16
C ASN A 29 5.91 19.41 13.96
N GLN A 30 7.03 19.98 13.51
CA GLN A 30 7.85 19.33 12.51
C GLN A 30 8.24 17.92 13.01
N PRO A 31 7.99 16.87 12.22
CA PRO A 31 8.44 15.55 12.60
C PRO A 31 9.96 15.60 12.79
N LYS A 32 10.44 15.16 13.95
CA LYS A 32 11.87 15.04 14.20
C LYS A 32 12.45 14.20 13.07
N SER A 33 13.37 14.76 12.29
CA SER A 33 14.11 14.02 11.30
C SER A 33 14.67 12.77 11.97
N LEU A 34 14.19 11.61 11.59
CA LEU A 34 14.78 10.35 12.00
C LEU A 34 16.22 10.41 11.49
N SER A 35 17.19 10.47 12.39
CA SER A 35 18.59 10.39 12.02
C SER A 35 18.75 9.07 11.25
N ASN A 36 19.12 9.18 9.97
CA ASN A 36 19.33 8.04 9.07
C ASN A 36 20.58 7.27 9.53
N THR A 37 20.49 6.57 10.65
CA THR A 37 21.39 5.48 11.00
C THR A 37 20.88 4.18 10.39
N SER A 38 20.52 4.21 9.10
CA SER A 38 20.30 2.99 8.35
C SER A 38 21.65 2.30 8.17
N LYS A 39 21.92 1.32 9.01
CA LYS A 39 22.89 0.28 8.71
C LYS A 39 22.41 -0.35 7.39
N SER A 40 23.03 0.00 6.28
CA SER A 40 22.76 -0.62 4.99
C SER A 40 23.00 -2.12 5.15
N LEU A 41 21.95 -2.91 5.15
CA LEU A 41 22.05 -4.36 5.02
C LEU A 41 22.53 -4.63 3.59
N THR A 42 23.83 -4.86 3.43
CA THR A 42 24.39 -5.35 2.17
C THR A 42 24.05 -6.84 2.05
N LEU A 43 22.96 -7.13 1.37
CA LEU A 43 22.64 -8.51 0.99
C LEU A 43 23.59 -8.96 -0.13
N ASP A 44 24.04 -10.20 -0.06
CA ASP A 44 24.78 -10.85 -1.14
C ASP A 44 24.04 -10.77 -2.48
N ALA A 45 24.78 -10.61 -3.59
CA ALA A 45 24.18 -10.42 -4.91
C ALA A 45 23.38 -11.64 -5.38
N ALA A 46 23.88 -12.85 -5.10
CA ALA A 46 23.19 -14.09 -5.45
C ALA A 46 21.88 -14.24 -4.66
N TYR A 47 21.90 -13.91 -3.38
CA TYR A 47 20.71 -13.91 -2.54
C TYR A 47 19.67 -12.86 -2.98
N ARG A 48 20.11 -11.66 -3.33
CA ARG A 48 19.22 -10.64 -3.90
C ARG A 48 18.56 -11.11 -5.20
N GLN A 49 19.34 -11.75 -6.09
CA GLN A 49 18.81 -12.26 -7.35
C GLN A 49 17.81 -13.40 -7.13
N SER A 50 18.09 -14.30 -6.19
CA SER A 50 17.16 -15.37 -5.81
C SER A 50 15.84 -14.84 -5.29
N ILE A 51 15.86 -13.85 -4.38
CA ILE A 51 14.65 -13.20 -3.88
C ILE A 51 13.90 -12.49 -5.02
N ALA A 52 14.62 -11.77 -5.89
CA ALA A 52 13.99 -11.04 -6.98
C ALA A 52 13.25 -11.96 -7.96
N ASN A 53 13.82 -13.10 -8.32
CA ASN A 53 13.18 -14.08 -9.19
C ASN A 53 11.91 -14.66 -8.54
N THR A 54 12.00 -15.07 -7.28
CA THR A 54 10.86 -15.59 -6.53
C THR A 54 9.77 -14.54 -6.36
N ALA A 55 10.13 -13.29 -6.03
CA ALA A 55 9.18 -12.19 -5.90
C ALA A 55 8.48 -11.87 -7.23
N LEU A 56 9.20 -11.95 -8.36
CA LEU A 56 8.62 -11.76 -9.68
C LEU A 56 7.58 -12.83 -10.02
N GLU A 57 7.88 -14.10 -9.72
CA GLU A 57 6.95 -15.21 -9.92
C GLU A 57 5.71 -15.07 -9.02
N HIS A 58 5.91 -14.72 -7.75
CA HIS A 58 4.81 -14.46 -6.81
C HIS A 58 3.98 -13.27 -7.25
N LEU A 59 4.60 -12.19 -7.72
CA LEU A 59 3.87 -11.04 -8.25
C LEU A 59 3.07 -11.40 -9.50
N ALA A 60 3.65 -12.19 -10.41
CA ALA A 60 2.95 -12.69 -11.58
C ALA A 60 1.69 -13.47 -11.18
N GLN A 61 1.80 -14.37 -10.21
CA GLN A 61 0.66 -15.12 -9.69
C GLN A 61 -0.33 -14.20 -8.94
N ALA A 62 0.14 -13.25 -8.14
CA ALA A 62 -0.72 -12.28 -7.45
C ALA A 62 -1.59 -11.48 -8.41
N THR A 63 -1.09 -11.11 -9.59
CA THR A 63 -1.86 -10.36 -10.58
C THR A 63 -2.99 -11.18 -11.22
N THR A 64 -2.98 -12.51 -11.11
CA THR A 64 -4.08 -13.35 -11.62
C THR A 64 -5.34 -13.27 -10.74
N TYR A 65 -5.22 -12.84 -9.49
CA TYR A 65 -6.37 -12.63 -8.61
C TYR A 65 -7.08 -11.34 -8.99
N ARG A 66 -8.27 -11.48 -9.56
CA ARG A 66 -9.13 -10.36 -9.92
C ARG A 66 -9.87 -9.86 -8.69
N ILE A 67 -9.30 -8.87 -8.02
CA ILE A 67 -9.88 -8.17 -6.89
C ILE A 67 -10.13 -6.74 -7.35
N VAL A 68 -11.36 -6.41 -7.73
CA VAL A 68 -11.70 -5.09 -8.25
C VAL A 68 -12.34 -4.28 -7.13
N GLY A 69 -11.60 -3.28 -6.62
CA GLY A 69 -12.11 -2.34 -5.64
C GLY A 69 -13.01 -1.32 -6.33
N TYR A 70 -14.31 -1.49 -6.25
CA TYR A 70 -15.28 -0.44 -6.56
C TYR A 70 -16.69 -0.81 -6.14
N ASP A 71 -17.52 0.21 -5.94
CA ASP A 71 -18.95 0.23 -5.64
C ASP A 71 -19.86 -0.45 -6.69
N ASP A 72 -19.41 -1.53 -7.29
CA ASP A 72 -20.29 -2.34 -8.11
C ASP A 72 -20.96 -3.39 -7.22
N ALA A 73 -22.09 -3.02 -6.64
CA ALA A 73 -22.92 -3.89 -5.80
C ALA A 73 -23.26 -5.23 -6.49
N ASN A 74 -23.11 -5.32 -7.83
CA ASN A 74 -23.35 -6.52 -8.61
C ASN A 74 -22.14 -7.49 -8.62
N ASN A 75 -20.95 -7.05 -8.19
CA ASN A 75 -19.70 -7.86 -8.19
C ASN A 75 -19.16 -8.20 -6.80
N ASP A 76 -19.87 -7.88 -5.74
CA ASP A 76 -19.38 -8.01 -4.37
C ASP A 76 -19.01 -9.47 -4.00
N SER A 77 -19.82 -10.44 -4.41
CA SER A 77 -19.56 -11.86 -4.15
C SER A 77 -18.32 -12.39 -4.88
N ILE A 78 -18.04 -11.91 -6.11
CA ILE A 78 -16.87 -12.32 -6.88
C ILE A 78 -15.62 -11.74 -6.26
N ASN A 79 -15.66 -10.49 -5.86
CA ASN A 79 -14.55 -9.83 -5.18
C ASN A 79 -14.27 -10.45 -3.82
N HIS A 80 -15.30 -10.73 -3.01
CA HIS A 80 -15.17 -11.40 -1.73
C HIS A 80 -14.42 -12.74 -1.86
N ASN A 81 -14.87 -13.61 -2.77
CA ASN A 81 -14.22 -14.90 -3.00
C ASN A 81 -12.78 -14.75 -3.50
N SER A 82 -12.51 -13.78 -4.36
CA SER A 82 -11.17 -13.50 -4.87
C SER A 82 -10.22 -13.02 -3.76
N ILE A 83 -10.70 -12.17 -2.85
CA ILE A 83 -9.94 -11.70 -1.69
C ILE A 83 -9.60 -12.86 -0.76
N LEU A 84 -10.58 -13.68 -0.40
CA LEU A 84 -10.34 -14.84 0.47
C LEU A 84 -9.39 -15.85 -0.16
N ALA A 85 -9.52 -16.10 -1.47
CA ALA A 85 -8.60 -16.95 -2.20
C ALA A 85 -7.17 -16.39 -2.22
N PHE A 86 -7.04 -15.07 -2.35
CA PHE A 86 -5.75 -14.38 -2.30
C PHE A 86 -5.11 -14.47 -0.91
N HIS A 87 -5.88 -14.24 0.16
CA HIS A 87 -5.39 -14.42 1.54
C HIS A 87 -4.90 -15.85 1.78
N ALA A 88 -5.68 -16.84 1.36
CA ALA A 88 -5.30 -18.24 1.49
C ALA A 88 -4.04 -18.58 0.68
N TRP A 89 -3.90 -17.98 -0.51
CA TRP A 89 -2.70 -18.13 -1.33
C TRP A 89 -1.47 -17.49 -0.66
N LEU A 90 -1.56 -16.26 -0.17
CA LEU A 90 -0.48 -15.60 0.57
C LEU A 90 0.00 -16.47 1.73
N LYS A 91 -0.92 -16.97 2.53
CA LYS A 91 -0.58 -17.81 3.68
C LYS A 91 0.13 -19.12 3.31
N ARG A 92 -0.22 -19.73 2.18
CA ARG A 92 0.45 -20.93 1.65
C ARG A 92 1.81 -20.62 1.03
N THR A 93 1.91 -19.49 0.35
CA THR A 93 3.13 -19.08 -0.38
C THR A 93 4.23 -18.63 0.59
N TYR A 94 3.85 -18.06 1.74
CA TYR A 94 4.78 -17.57 2.75
C TYR A 94 4.66 -18.33 4.09
N PRO A 95 5.00 -19.64 4.12
CA PRO A 95 4.76 -20.49 5.30
C PRO A 95 5.56 -20.06 6.53
N LEU A 96 6.75 -19.48 6.35
CA LEU A 96 7.56 -18.98 7.48
C LEU A 96 6.89 -17.79 8.16
N LEU A 97 6.33 -16.86 7.38
CA LEU A 97 5.57 -15.76 7.91
C LEU A 97 4.26 -16.24 8.53
N ALA A 98 3.59 -17.19 7.87
CA ALA A 98 2.37 -17.80 8.39
C ALA A 98 2.55 -18.47 9.76
N ALA A 99 3.71 -19.07 10.00
CA ALA A 99 4.03 -19.73 11.27
C ALA A 99 4.45 -18.77 12.39
N ARG A 100 4.94 -17.56 12.07
CA ARG A 100 5.50 -16.61 13.03
C ARG A 100 4.63 -15.41 13.32
N ALA A 101 3.75 -15.05 12.41
CA ALA A 101 2.90 -13.87 12.51
C ALA A 101 1.48 -14.22 12.90
N ASN A 102 0.78 -13.29 13.56
CA ASN A 102 -0.65 -13.34 13.70
C ASN A 102 -1.32 -12.79 12.44
N TRP A 103 -2.30 -13.53 11.91
CA TRP A 103 -3.03 -13.20 10.68
C TRP A 103 -4.49 -12.97 11.02
N GLU A 104 -4.94 -11.74 10.86
CA GLU A 104 -6.31 -11.33 11.19
C GLU A 104 -6.97 -10.74 9.94
N VAL A 105 -8.21 -11.12 9.69
CA VAL A 105 -9.04 -10.52 8.65
C VAL A 105 -9.95 -9.51 9.33
N ILE A 106 -9.74 -8.24 9.02
CA ILE A 106 -10.51 -7.13 9.56
C ILE A 106 -11.60 -6.77 8.57
N ASN A 107 -12.82 -6.64 9.07
CA ASN A 107 -13.98 -6.24 8.29
C ASN A 107 -14.13 -7.04 6.97
N GLN A 108 -13.92 -8.36 7.05
CA GLN A 108 -14.05 -9.35 5.98
C GLN A 108 -12.99 -9.32 4.88
N HIS A 109 -12.33 -8.20 4.62
CA HIS A 109 -11.47 -8.03 3.44
C HIS A 109 -10.06 -7.55 3.74
N SER A 110 -9.85 -6.75 4.78
CA SER A 110 -8.52 -6.23 5.09
C SER A 110 -7.71 -7.26 5.85
N LEU A 111 -6.49 -7.52 5.41
CA LEU A 111 -5.58 -8.46 6.05
C LEU A 111 -4.60 -7.71 6.94
N LEU A 112 -4.62 -8.00 8.24
CA LEU A 112 -3.62 -7.51 9.20
C LEU A 112 -2.68 -8.65 9.56
N ILE A 113 -1.39 -8.45 9.30
CA ILE A 113 -0.33 -9.40 9.63
C ILE A 113 0.56 -8.75 10.69
N THR A 114 0.56 -9.31 11.88
CA THR A 114 1.33 -8.78 13.02
C THR A 114 2.50 -9.71 13.32
N LEU A 115 3.72 -9.24 13.07
CA LEU A 115 4.94 -9.92 13.46
C LEU A 115 5.46 -9.30 14.77
N LYS A 116 5.52 -10.10 15.83
CA LYS A 116 5.96 -9.63 17.14
C LYS A 116 7.47 -9.45 17.16
N GLY A 117 7.91 -8.23 17.43
CA GLY A 117 9.32 -7.90 17.64
C GLY A 117 9.81 -8.23 19.04
N SER A 118 11.11 -8.11 19.25
CA SER A 118 11.77 -8.26 20.55
C SER A 118 11.84 -6.94 21.37
N SER A 119 11.72 -5.81 20.70
CA SER A 119 11.74 -4.48 21.32
C SER A 119 10.37 -4.10 21.88
N LYS A 120 10.40 -3.23 22.92
CA LYS A 120 9.21 -2.56 23.45
C LYS A 120 8.98 -1.18 22.82
N GLU A 121 9.81 -0.78 21.88
CA GLU A 121 9.70 0.48 21.16
C GLU A 121 8.50 0.47 20.20
N ALA A 122 8.22 1.62 19.60
CA ALA A 122 7.11 1.78 18.68
C ALA A 122 7.17 0.79 17.52
N ALA A 123 6.03 0.21 17.17
CA ALA A 123 5.91 -0.68 16.03
C ALA A 123 6.06 0.08 14.71
N ALA A 124 6.69 -0.54 13.73
CA ALA A 124 6.63 -0.08 12.34
C ALA A 124 5.37 -0.66 11.68
N MET A 125 4.68 0.14 10.87
CA MET A 125 3.53 -0.28 10.09
C MET A 125 3.84 -0.07 8.60
N PHE A 126 3.61 -1.11 7.82
CA PHE A 126 3.69 -1.10 6.37
C PHE A 126 2.30 -1.33 5.79
N ILE A 127 1.96 -0.64 4.72
CA ILE A 127 0.64 -0.70 4.12
C ILE A 127 0.78 -0.93 2.62
N GLY A 128 -0.06 -1.79 2.07
CA GLY A 128 -0.26 -2.01 0.65
C GLY A 128 -1.70 -2.43 0.40
N HIS A 129 -2.22 -2.27 -0.82
CA HIS A 129 -3.57 -2.69 -1.14
C HIS A 129 -3.60 -3.84 -2.17
N MET A 130 -4.60 -4.69 -2.06
CA MET A 130 -4.73 -5.93 -2.85
C MET A 130 -5.66 -5.76 -4.04
N ASP A 131 -6.56 -4.79 -3.97
CA ASP A 131 -7.54 -4.49 -5.00
C ASP A 131 -6.94 -3.67 -6.15
N VAL A 132 -7.66 -3.63 -7.24
CA VAL A 132 -7.28 -2.94 -8.47
C VAL A 132 -8.48 -2.22 -9.08
N VAL A 133 -8.21 -1.19 -9.87
CA VAL A 133 -9.26 -0.51 -10.63
C VAL A 133 -9.82 -1.41 -11.75
N PRO A 134 -11.07 -1.21 -12.19
CA PRO A 134 -11.67 -1.94 -13.29
C PRO A 134 -10.86 -1.87 -14.59
N THR A 135 -11.07 -2.84 -15.48
CA THR A 135 -10.45 -2.92 -16.81
C THR A 135 -11.51 -3.00 -17.89
N PRO A 136 -12.28 -1.91 -18.14
CA PRO A 136 -13.35 -1.92 -19.15
C PRO A 136 -12.81 -2.16 -20.55
N ASP A 137 -11.56 -1.82 -20.82
CA ASP A 137 -10.83 -1.96 -22.07
C ASP A 137 -10.01 -3.26 -22.15
N SER A 138 -10.40 -4.30 -21.42
CA SER A 138 -9.64 -5.55 -21.31
C SER A 138 -9.29 -6.19 -22.67
N ALA A 139 -10.14 -6.00 -23.69
CA ALA A 139 -9.89 -6.48 -25.05
C ALA A 139 -8.72 -5.79 -25.78
N GLN A 140 -8.32 -4.60 -25.33
CA GLN A 140 -7.20 -3.83 -25.89
C GLN A 140 -5.84 -4.21 -25.28
N TRP A 141 -5.86 -5.02 -24.21
CA TRP A 141 -4.63 -5.46 -23.58
C TRP A 141 -3.92 -6.49 -24.44
N LYS A 142 -2.64 -6.24 -24.74
CA LYS A 142 -1.79 -7.17 -25.50
C LYS A 142 -1.69 -8.55 -24.84
N HIS A 143 -1.65 -8.58 -23.52
CA HIS A 143 -1.77 -9.77 -22.69
C HIS A 143 -2.86 -9.48 -21.68
N GLY A 144 -3.81 -10.34 -21.49
CA GLY A 144 -4.99 -10.06 -20.65
C GLY A 144 -4.63 -9.41 -19.30
N PRO A 145 -5.47 -8.51 -18.77
CA PRO A 145 -5.13 -7.70 -17.59
C PRO A 145 -4.88 -8.53 -16.32
N TYR A 146 -5.37 -9.74 -16.26
CA TYR A 146 -5.16 -10.68 -15.15
C TYR A 146 -4.35 -11.90 -15.56
N SER A 147 -3.52 -11.79 -16.60
CA SER A 147 -2.75 -12.93 -17.11
C SER A 147 -1.53 -13.28 -16.26
N GLY A 148 -0.97 -12.33 -15.52
CA GLY A 148 0.29 -12.51 -14.79
C GLY A 148 1.45 -12.92 -15.71
N ARG A 149 1.38 -12.57 -17.00
CA ARG A 149 2.32 -13.07 -18.00
C ARG A 149 3.64 -12.32 -17.94
N ILE A 150 4.73 -13.08 -17.86
CA ILE A 150 6.09 -12.54 -17.99
C ILE A 150 6.53 -12.74 -19.43
N VAL A 151 6.88 -11.64 -20.11
CA VAL A 151 7.38 -11.66 -21.50
C VAL A 151 8.69 -10.87 -21.55
N LYS A 152 9.79 -11.56 -21.81
CA LYS A 152 11.14 -11.01 -21.62
C LYS A 152 11.27 -10.52 -20.18
N ASP A 153 11.67 -9.26 -19.98
CA ASP A 153 11.87 -8.66 -18.65
C ASP A 153 10.65 -7.85 -18.15
N THR A 154 9.46 -8.12 -18.73
CA THR A 154 8.25 -7.35 -18.41
C THR A 154 7.14 -8.26 -17.88
N LEU A 155 6.64 -7.97 -16.69
CA LEU A 155 5.42 -8.56 -16.15
C LEU A 155 4.20 -7.77 -16.62
N TRP A 156 3.24 -8.48 -17.22
CA TRP A 156 1.98 -7.93 -17.67
C TRP A 156 0.84 -8.31 -16.73
N GLY A 157 0.21 -7.31 -16.15
CA GLY A 157 -0.95 -7.54 -15.27
C GLY A 157 -1.44 -6.28 -14.59
N ARG A 158 -2.76 -6.14 -14.43
CA ARG A 158 -3.39 -5.08 -13.65
C ARG A 158 -3.02 -5.27 -12.17
N GLY A 159 -2.55 -4.20 -11.53
CA GLY A 159 -2.08 -4.26 -10.15
C GLY A 159 -0.61 -4.67 -9.98
N ALA A 160 0.10 -4.99 -11.08
CA ALA A 160 1.52 -5.32 -10.99
C ALA A 160 2.35 -4.16 -10.43
N LEU A 161 1.99 -2.91 -10.74
CA LEU A 161 2.67 -1.71 -10.24
C LEU A 161 1.90 -1.00 -9.12
N ASP A 162 0.56 -1.13 -9.10
CA ASP A 162 -0.33 -0.46 -8.17
C ASP A 162 -1.44 -1.43 -7.71
N ASP A 163 -1.29 -2.14 -6.56
CA ASP A 163 -0.18 -2.02 -5.59
C ASP A 163 0.30 -3.41 -5.11
N LYS A 164 0.02 -4.47 -5.90
CA LYS A 164 0.38 -5.85 -5.53
C LYS A 164 1.88 -6.09 -5.42
N ASN A 165 2.71 -5.27 -6.10
CA ASN A 165 4.16 -5.30 -5.91
C ASN A 165 4.56 -4.93 -4.47
N VAL A 166 3.89 -3.95 -3.87
CA VAL A 166 4.14 -3.61 -2.45
C VAL A 166 3.68 -4.76 -1.55
N VAL A 167 2.49 -5.33 -1.80
CA VAL A 167 2.01 -6.49 -1.03
C VAL A 167 3.01 -7.64 -1.08
N ILE A 168 3.51 -8.01 -2.26
CA ILE A 168 4.51 -9.09 -2.40
C ILE A 168 5.86 -8.71 -1.81
N GLY A 169 6.26 -7.44 -1.94
CA GLY A 169 7.51 -6.95 -1.38
C GLY A 169 7.55 -6.90 0.16
N LEU A 170 6.39 -6.90 0.80
CA LEU A 170 6.26 -6.92 2.25
C LEU A 170 6.24 -8.35 2.83
N MET A 171 6.04 -9.38 1.99
CA MET A 171 5.96 -10.79 2.37
C MET A 171 7.33 -11.46 2.45
#